data_aa7ee1e2d377039b4168a51e614b25d9
#
_entry.id   aa7ee1e2d377039b4168a51e614b25d9
#
_cell.length_a   1.000
_cell.length_b   1.000
_cell.length_c   1.000
_cell.angle_alpha   90.00
_cell.angle_beta   90.00
_cell.angle_gamma   90.00
#
_symmetry.space_group_name_H-M   'P 1'
#
loop_
_entity.id
_entity.type
_entity.pdbx_description
1 polymer ?
#
loop_
_entity_poly.entity_id
_entity_poly.type
_entity_poly.pdbx_seq_one_letter_code
_entity_poly.pdbx_strand_id
1 'polypeptide(L)'
;DAQESRGLGDVYKRQVFNIVSGRKEGYDKNRIKQGERGMHMEDKIKELKEIIHASSKVVFFGGAGVSTESGIPDFRSVDGLYNQKYKYPPEQIISHSYYRSHPEEFFEFYKDKMIFTNAKPNAAHIRLAELEREGHVQAVITQNIDGLHQMAGSKEVLELHGSIHRNYCEKCHRFYDLDYVVHADGVPRCECGGIVKPDVVLYEEALNQQTIEKALYYISQAEVLIIGGTSLVVYPAAGMIDYFRGKHLVVINKAPTPRDENADILIQDSIGKVLSQI
;
A
#
# COMPACT_ATOMS: atom_id res chain seq x y z
N ASP A 1 13.26 6.44 -18.10
CA ASP A 1 14.49 5.66 -17.96
C ASP A 1 15.13 5.83 -16.59
N ALA A 2 16.20 5.07 -16.27
CA ALA A 2 16.85 5.02 -14.96
C ALA A 2 17.37 6.38 -14.43
N GLN A 3 17.45 7.39 -15.24
CA GLN A 3 17.95 8.72 -14.89
C GLN A 3 16.86 9.64 -14.36
N GLU A 4 15.62 9.52 -14.85
CA GLU A 4 14.43 10.23 -14.33
C GLU A 4 13.97 9.67 -13.00
N SER A 5 14.03 8.35 -12.83
CA SER A 5 13.80 7.67 -11.55
C SER A 5 14.76 8.14 -10.44
N ARG A 6 16.01 8.51 -10.79
CA ARG A 6 16.98 9.07 -9.84
C ARG A 6 16.65 10.51 -9.42
N GLY A 7 16.11 11.32 -10.33
CA GLY A 7 15.71 12.71 -10.02
C GLY A 7 14.56 12.81 -9.04
N LEU A 8 13.52 11.99 -9.20
CA LEU A 8 12.37 11.89 -8.28
C LEU A 8 12.81 11.36 -6.91
N GLY A 9 13.72 10.38 -6.88
CA GLY A 9 14.29 9.85 -5.63
C GLY A 9 15.09 10.91 -4.84
N ASP A 10 15.74 11.84 -5.50
CA ASP A 10 16.53 12.90 -4.86
C ASP A 10 15.67 14.07 -4.34
N VAL A 11 14.60 14.42 -5.02
CA VAL A 11 13.59 15.39 -4.52
C VAL A 11 12.90 14.82 -3.28
N TYR A 12 12.55 13.54 -3.30
CA TYR A 12 11.96 12.87 -2.17
C TYR A 12 12.91 12.73 -0.97
N LYS A 13 14.16 12.35 -1.20
CA LYS A 13 15.19 12.32 -0.15
C LYS A 13 15.38 13.69 0.52
N ARG A 14 15.29 14.78 -0.22
CA ARG A 14 15.36 16.13 0.35
C ARG A 14 14.11 16.51 1.14
N GLN A 15 12.91 16.13 0.70
CA GLN A 15 11.68 16.37 1.45
C GLN A 15 11.66 15.58 2.78
N VAL A 16 12.04 14.30 2.75
CA VAL A 16 12.07 13.44 3.93
C VAL A 16 13.25 13.79 4.86
N PHE A 17 14.40 14.20 4.33
CA PHE A 17 15.58 14.58 5.12
C PHE A 17 15.31 15.80 6.04
N ASN A 18 14.47 16.72 5.61
CA ASN A 18 14.08 17.89 6.42
C ASN A 18 13.14 17.55 7.58
N ILE A 19 12.42 16.41 7.51
CA ILE A 19 11.48 15.97 8.55
C ILE A 19 12.17 15.20 9.67
N VAL A 20 13.32 14.56 9.41
CA VAL A 20 13.91 13.54 10.30
C VAL A 20 15.34 13.87 10.77
N SER A 21 15.79 15.12 10.67
CA SER A 21 17.15 15.53 11.09
C SER A 21 17.44 15.47 12.61
N GLY A 22 16.74 14.60 13.35
CA GLY A 22 16.92 14.39 14.77
C GLY A 22 17.03 12.92 15.18
N ARG A 23 18.26 12.45 15.40
CA ARG A 23 18.72 11.19 15.98
C ARG A 23 19.04 10.05 15.03
N LYS A 24 20.34 9.85 14.85
CA LYS A 24 20.96 8.58 14.41
C LYS A 24 21.31 7.78 15.65
N GLU A 25 20.54 6.74 15.97
CA GLU A 25 21.01 5.59 16.74
C GLU A 25 20.65 4.34 15.96
N GLY A 26 21.66 3.48 15.74
CA GLY A 26 21.61 2.42 14.75
C GLY A 26 20.80 1.20 15.22
N TYR A 27 20.07 0.64 14.31
CA TYR A 27 19.53 -0.73 14.36
C TYR A 27 20.71 -1.72 14.37
N ASP A 28 20.80 -2.55 15.41
CA ASP A 28 21.89 -3.55 15.54
C ASP A 28 21.61 -4.74 14.62
N LYS A 29 22.38 -4.81 13.53
CA LYS A 29 22.29 -5.85 12.49
C LYS A 29 22.68 -7.27 12.94
N ASN A 30 23.18 -7.45 14.15
CA ASN A 30 23.75 -8.72 14.60
C ASN A 30 22.81 -9.60 15.43
N ARG A 31 21.58 -9.16 15.68
CA ARG A 31 20.65 -9.86 16.56
C ARG A 31 19.91 -11.05 15.94
N ILE A 32 20.01 -11.24 14.64
CA ILE A 32 19.24 -12.24 13.90
C ILE A 32 20.20 -13.22 13.23
N LYS A 33 20.15 -14.51 13.51
CA LYS A 33 20.50 -15.59 12.55
C LYS A 33 20.68 -17.00 13.11
N GLN A 34 20.34 -17.34 14.32
CA GLN A 34 20.57 -18.71 14.80
C GLN A 34 19.32 -19.55 15.14
N GLY A 35 18.11 -18.93 15.26
CA GLY A 35 16.88 -19.63 15.68
C GLY A 35 15.93 -20.05 14.56
N GLU A 36 15.88 -19.34 13.44
CA GLU A 36 14.75 -19.42 12.50
C GLU A 36 14.87 -20.44 11.35
N ARG A 37 16.03 -20.98 11.05
CA ARG A 37 16.23 -21.91 9.92
C ARG A 37 15.60 -23.29 10.07
N GLY A 38 14.65 -23.47 10.97
CA GLY A 38 13.96 -24.76 11.18
C GLY A 38 12.58 -24.63 11.81
N MET A 39 12.10 -23.41 12.05
CA MET A 39 10.81 -23.19 12.69
C MET A 39 9.66 -23.56 11.74
N HIS A 40 8.71 -24.38 12.20
CA HIS A 40 7.53 -24.76 11.44
C HIS A 40 6.58 -23.54 11.28
N MET A 41 5.76 -23.56 10.24
CA MET A 41 4.81 -22.48 9.95
C MET A 41 3.88 -22.17 11.14
N GLU A 42 3.40 -23.21 11.80
CA GLU A 42 2.52 -23.09 12.97
C GLU A 42 3.18 -22.36 14.13
N ASP A 43 4.48 -22.63 14.37
CA ASP A 43 5.24 -21.98 15.42
C ASP A 43 5.44 -20.48 15.11
N LYS A 44 5.70 -20.12 13.85
CA LYS A 44 5.80 -18.72 13.41
C LYS A 44 4.48 -17.97 13.58
N ILE A 45 3.35 -18.60 13.26
CA ILE A 45 2.03 -18.00 13.44
C ILE A 45 1.73 -17.81 14.94
N LYS A 46 2.10 -18.79 15.76
CA LYS A 46 1.95 -18.68 17.21
C LYS A 46 2.76 -17.55 17.79
N GLU A 47 4.05 -17.46 17.40
CA GLU A 47 4.93 -16.37 17.83
C GLU A 47 4.41 -15.01 17.38
N LEU A 48 3.97 -14.89 16.12
CA LEU A 48 3.37 -13.67 15.59
C LEU A 48 2.14 -13.25 16.42
N LYS A 49 1.29 -14.20 16.75
CA LYS A 49 0.11 -13.96 17.60
C LYS A 49 0.52 -13.41 18.97
N GLU A 50 1.50 -14.03 19.63
CA GLU A 50 1.99 -13.59 20.93
C GLU A 50 2.57 -12.18 20.87
N ILE A 51 3.36 -11.87 19.83
CA ILE A 51 3.96 -10.53 19.62
C ILE A 51 2.87 -9.47 19.40
N ILE A 52 1.86 -9.75 18.57
CA ILE A 52 0.77 -8.80 18.32
C ILE A 52 -0.02 -8.52 19.59
N HIS A 53 -0.42 -9.56 20.34
CA HIS A 53 -1.22 -9.37 21.57
C HIS A 53 -0.42 -8.76 22.72
N ALA A 54 0.92 -8.86 22.71
CA ALA A 54 1.77 -8.20 23.68
C ALA A 54 2.03 -6.72 23.39
N SER A 55 1.62 -6.19 22.23
CA SER A 55 1.86 -4.81 21.82
C SER A 55 0.56 -4.05 21.58
N SER A 56 0.54 -2.76 21.91
CA SER A 56 -0.48 -1.79 21.49
C SER A 56 0.03 -0.83 20.41
N LYS A 57 1.21 -1.14 19.80
CA LYS A 57 1.87 -0.30 18.80
C LYS A 57 2.23 -1.12 17.57
N VAL A 58 1.27 -1.88 17.07
CA VAL A 58 1.40 -2.61 15.79
C VAL A 58 1.00 -1.69 14.65
N VAL A 59 1.82 -1.62 13.61
CA VAL A 59 1.50 -0.94 12.35
C VAL A 59 1.54 -1.96 11.22
N PHE A 60 0.53 -1.93 10.37
CA PHE A 60 0.47 -2.73 9.17
C PHE A 60 0.84 -1.90 7.94
N PHE A 61 1.71 -2.43 7.08
CA PHE A 61 2.09 -1.84 5.80
C PHE A 61 1.78 -2.80 4.66
N GLY A 62 0.79 -2.48 3.83
CA GLY A 62 0.25 -3.37 2.81
C GLY A 62 0.30 -2.85 1.38
N GLY A 63 0.21 -3.79 0.43
CA GLY A 63 0.09 -3.51 -0.99
C GLY A 63 -0.95 -4.41 -1.68
N ALA A 64 -0.93 -4.47 -3.01
CA ALA A 64 -1.96 -5.11 -3.83
C ALA A 64 -2.18 -6.60 -3.51
N GLY A 65 -1.16 -7.30 -3.04
CA GLY A 65 -1.28 -8.69 -2.60
C GLY A 65 -2.23 -8.92 -1.43
N VAL A 66 -2.58 -7.87 -0.66
CA VAL A 66 -3.59 -7.97 0.41
C VAL A 66 -4.98 -8.18 -0.18
N SER A 67 -5.26 -7.62 -1.35
CA SER A 67 -6.59 -7.66 -1.98
C SER A 67 -6.76 -8.79 -2.99
N THR A 68 -5.73 -9.63 -3.23
CA THR A 68 -5.84 -10.76 -4.17
C THR A 68 -6.87 -11.80 -3.73
N GLU A 69 -7.01 -12.04 -2.42
CA GLU A 69 -8.04 -12.91 -1.85
C GLU A 69 -9.45 -12.27 -1.87
N SER A 70 -9.55 -11.01 -2.28
CA SER A 70 -10.80 -10.29 -2.56
C SER A 70 -11.17 -10.28 -4.05
N GLY A 71 -10.38 -10.96 -4.90
CA GLY A 71 -10.57 -11.01 -6.34
C GLY A 71 -9.99 -9.82 -7.12
N ILE A 72 -9.22 -8.94 -6.48
CA ILE A 72 -8.50 -7.85 -7.14
C ILE A 72 -7.10 -8.37 -7.52
N PRO A 73 -6.73 -8.45 -8.81
CA PRO A 73 -5.40 -8.88 -9.21
C PRO A 73 -4.34 -7.90 -8.72
N ASP A 74 -3.20 -8.40 -8.33
CA ASP A 74 -2.04 -7.53 -8.10
C ASP A 74 -1.40 -7.09 -9.44
N PHE A 75 -0.34 -6.29 -9.36
CA PHE A 75 0.28 -5.73 -10.56
C PHE A 75 1.33 -6.67 -11.18
N ARG A 76 2.03 -7.50 -10.40
CA ARG A 76 3.30 -8.12 -10.79
C ARG A 76 3.33 -9.64 -10.74
N SER A 77 2.36 -10.30 -10.11
CA SER A 77 2.26 -11.76 -10.13
C SER A 77 2.06 -12.28 -11.56
N VAL A 78 2.15 -13.58 -11.75
CA VAL A 78 1.99 -14.22 -13.06
C VAL A 78 0.65 -13.83 -13.72
N ASP A 79 -0.40 -13.71 -12.92
CA ASP A 79 -1.75 -13.29 -13.36
C ASP A 79 -1.99 -11.78 -13.14
N GLY A 80 -0.96 -11.05 -12.75
CA GLY A 80 -1.03 -9.62 -12.44
C GLY A 80 -1.25 -8.74 -13.67
N LEU A 81 -1.67 -7.50 -13.43
CA LEU A 81 -1.99 -6.54 -14.48
C LEU A 81 -0.84 -6.32 -15.47
N TYR A 82 0.41 -6.30 -14.99
CA TYR A 82 1.58 -6.05 -15.85
C TYR A 82 1.95 -7.21 -16.76
N ASN A 83 1.45 -8.41 -16.50
CA ASN A 83 1.68 -9.58 -17.35
C ASN A 83 0.60 -9.80 -18.41
N GLN A 84 -0.43 -8.96 -18.47
CA GLN A 84 -1.45 -8.97 -19.51
C GLN A 84 -0.97 -8.22 -20.76
N LYS A 85 -1.54 -8.57 -21.91
CA LYS A 85 -1.18 -7.91 -23.19
C LYS A 85 -1.97 -6.62 -23.37
N TYR A 86 -1.27 -5.49 -23.37
CA TYR A 86 -1.79 -4.17 -23.66
C TYR A 86 -1.01 -3.53 -24.83
N LYS A 87 -1.60 -2.48 -25.42
CA LYS A 87 -0.95 -1.66 -26.46
C LYS A 87 0.28 -0.93 -25.91
N TYR A 88 0.21 -0.52 -24.66
CA TYR A 88 1.29 0.13 -23.91
C TYR A 88 1.45 -0.53 -22.53
N PRO A 89 2.63 -0.48 -21.91
CA PRO A 89 2.80 -0.96 -20.54
C PRO A 89 1.81 -0.28 -19.58
N PRO A 90 1.19 -1.00 -18.65
CA PRO A 90 0.26 -0.41 -17.68
C PRO A 90 0.83 0.80 -16.92
N GLU A 91 2.12 0.77 -16.54
CA GLU A 91 2.79 1.90 -15.89
C GLU A 91 2.77 3.17 -16.74
N GLN A 92 2.84 3.03 -18.08
CA GLN A 92 2.71 4.17 -18.98
C GLN A 92 1.27 4.66 -19.03
N ILE A 93 0.27 3.76 -19.13
CA ILE A 93 -1.15 4.11 -19.21
C ILE A 93 -1.60 4.86 -17.94
N ILE A 94 -1.13 4.42 -16.77
CA ILE A 94 -1.47 5.05 -15.47
C ILE A 94 -0.42 6.11 -15.04
N SER A 95 0.24 6.78 -15.98
CA SER A 95 1.10 7.93 -15.73
C SER A 95 0.34 9.25 -15.90
N HIS A 96 0.82 10.30 -15.22
CA HIS A 96 0.25 11.65 -15.36
C HIS A 96 0.33 12.17 -16.80
N SER A 97 1.48 11.99 -17.46
CA SER A 97 1.67 12.44 -18.83
C SER A 97 0.72 11.74 -19.82
N TYR A 98 0.47 10.43 -19.65
CA TYR A 98 -0.47 9.70 -20.48
C TYR A 98 -1.92 10.11 -20.20
N TYR A 99 -2.31 10.25 -18.94
CA TYR A 99 -3.61 10.79 -18.55
C TYR A 99 -3.89 12.16 -19.20
N ARG A 100 -2.88 13.05 -19.23
CA ARG A 100 -3.02 14.38 -19.84
C ARG A 100 -3.15 14.35 -21.35
N SER A 101 -2.44 13.44 -22.02
CA SER A 101 -2.36 13.38 -23.49
C SER A 101 -3.43 12.46 -24.12
N HIS A 102 -3.86 11.42 -23.39
CA HIS A 102 -4.80 10.40 -23.87
C HIS A 102 -5.87 10.08 -22.80
N PRO A 103 -6.68 11.07 -22.38
CA PRO A 103 -7.62 10.87 -21.29
C PRO A 103 -8.68 9.80 -21.59
N GLU A 104 -9.10 9.62 -22.85
CA GLU A 104 -10.07 8.59 -23.26
C GLU A 104 -9.50 7.19 -23.00
N GLU A 105 -8.29 6.89 -23.47
CA GLU A 105 -7.64 5.59 -23.30
C GLU A 105 -7.31 5.34 -21.81
N PHE A 106 -6.92 6.40 -21.08
CA PHE A 106 -6.69 6.31 -19.63
C PHE A 106 -7.97 5.90 -18.89
N PHE A 107 -9.11 6.56 -19.14
CA PHE A 107 -10.34 6.25 -18.44
C PHE A 107 -10.95 4.91 -18.86
N GLU A 108 -10.77 4.48 -20.09
CA GLU A 108 -11.12 3.13 -20.54
C GLU A 108 -10.37 2.08 -19.72
N PHE A 109 -9.05 2.20 -19.65
CA PHE A 109 -8.19 1.31 -18.85
C PHE A 109 -8.52 1.39 -17.36
N TYR A 110 -8.65 2.60 -16.81
CA TYR A 110 -8.92 2.84 -15.41
C TYR A 110 -10.23 2.17 -14.95
N LYS A 111 -11.30 2.35 -15.70
CA LYS A 111 -12.61 1.76 -15.40
C LYS A 111 -12.59 0.23 -15.51
N ASP A 112 -11.91 -0.32 -16.51
CA ASP A 112 -11.88 -1.76 -16.77
C ASP A 112 -10.92 -2.51 -15.84
N LYS A 113 -9.77 -1.89 -15.48
CA LYS A 113 -8.67 -2.60 -14.81
C LYS A 113 -8.36 -2.15 -13.39
N MET A 114 -8.83 -0.96 -12.97
CA MET A 114 -8.50 -0.40 -11.66
C MET A 114 -9.70 -0.34 -10.71
N ILE A 115 -10.93 -0.51 -11.21
CA ILE A 115 -12.16 -0.42 -10.44
C ILE A 115 -12.81 -1.80 -10.31
N PHE A 116 -12.95 -2.27 -9.06
CA PHE A 116 -13.54 -3.56 -8.72
C PHE A 116 -14.70 -3.36 -7.73
N THR A 117 -15.87 -2.92 -8.24
CA THR A 117 -17.03 -2.55 -7.41
C THR A 117 -17.63 -3.71 -6.61
N ASN A 118 -17.43 -4.96 -7.04
CA ASN A 118 -17.95 -6.15 -6.39
C ASN A 118 -16.99 -6.76 -5.36
N ALA A 119 -15.75 -6.23 -5.25
CA ALA A 119 -14.79 -6.73 -4.29
C ALA A 119 -15.26 -6.49 -2.86
N LYS A 120 -15.00 -7.46 -1.98
CA LYS A 120 -15.34 -7.40 -0.56
C LYS A 120 -14.10 -7.62 0.29
N PRO A 121 -14.04 -7.06 1.51
CA PRO A 121 -12.97 -7.34 2.44
C PRO A 121 -12.79 -8.85 2.64
N ASN A 122 -11.54 -9.30 2.59
CA ASN A 122 -11.16 -10.67 2.94
C ASN A 122 -10.71 -10.78 4.39
N ALA A 123 -10.29 -11.97 4.80
CA ALA A 123 -9.89 -12.25 6.18
C ALA A 123 -8.77 -11.33 6.70
N ALA A 124 -7.84 -10.88 5.85
CA ALA A 124 -6.79 -9.94 6.26
C ALA A 124 -7.36 -8.58 6.66
N HIS A 125 -8.24 -8.01 5.82
CA HIS A 125 -8.88 -6.72 6.10
C HIS A 125 -9.71 -6.79 7.38
N ILE A 126 -10.51 -7.86 7.53
CA ILE A 126 -11.39 -8.06 8.69
C ILE A 126 -10.55 -8.19 9.96
N ARG A 127 -9.50 -9.04 9.95
CA ARG A 127 -8.67 -9.24 11.14
C ARG A 127 -7.89 -8.00 11.55
N LEU A 128 -7.38 -7.22 10.61
CA LEU A 128 -6.71 -5.95 10.91
C LEU A 128 -7.67 -4.95 11.58
N ALA A 129 -8.92 -4.86 11.10
CA ALA A 129 -9.93 -4.01 11.71
C ALA A 129 -10.34 -4.49 13.13
N GLU A 130 -10.34 -5.81 13.36
CA GLU A 130 -10.55 -6.37 14.70
C GLU A 130 -9.40 -6.04 15.64
N LEU A 131 -8.16 -6.27 15.22
CA LEU A 131 -6.96 -5.95 15.99
C LEU A 131 -6.85 -4.44 16.32
N GLU A 132 -7.30 -3.57 15.42
CA GLU A 132 -7.40 -2.13 15.69
C GLU A 132 -8.43 -1.85 16.79
N ARG A 133 -9.62 -2.46 16.73
CA ARG A 133 -10.68 -2.34 17.73
C ARG A 133 -10.27 -2.92 19.09
N GLU A 134 -9.46 -3.98 19.08
CA GLU A 134 -8.87 -4.59 20.27
C GLU A 134 -7.74 -3.74 20.88
N GLY A 135 -7.26 -2.70 20.16
CA GLY A 135 -6.24 -1.76 20.62
C GLY A 135 -4.79 -2.20 20.34
N HIS A 136 -4.58 -3.22 19.53
CA HIS A 136 -3.25 -3.69 19.11
C HIS A 136 -2.73 -2.94 17.91
N VAL A 137 -3.52 -2.85 16.82
CA VAL A 137 -3.14 -2.12 15.60
C VAL A 137 -3.47 -0.65 15.73
N GLN A 138 -2.48 0.22 15.49
CA GLN A 138 -2.64 1.68 15.54
C GLN A 138 -2.94 2.29 14.18
N ALA A 139 -2.43 1.73 13.12
CA ALA A 139 -2.67 2.22 11.77
C ALA A 139 -2.46 1.12 10.72
N VAL A 140 -3.23 1.23 9.65
CA VAL A 140 -3.03 0.51 8.40
C VAL A 140 -2.49 1.49 7.36
N ILE A 141 -1.27 1.28 6.89
CA ILE A 141 -0.66 2.04 5.80
C ILE A 141 -0.79 1.20 4.54
N THR A 142 -1.52 1.67 3.55
CA THR A 142 -1.79 0.90 2.35
C THR A 142 -1.38 1.61 1.07
N GLN A 143 -0.87 0.85 0.11
CA GLN A 143 -0.64 1.28 -1.25
C GLN A 143 -1.89 1.07 -2.13
N ASN A 144 -2.90 0.37 -1.60
CA ASN A 144 -4.13 0.07 -2.33
C ASN A 144 -5.06 1.27 -2.36
N ILE A 145 -5.84 1.33 -3.43
CA ILE A 145 -6.82 2.39 -3.71
C ILE A 145 -8.27 1.90 -3.59
N ASP A 146 -8.46 0.63 -3.19
CA ASP A 146 -9.72 -0.11 -3.26
C ASP A 146 -10.71 0.19 -2.12
N GLY A 147 -10.25 0.80 -1.01
CA GLY A 147 -11.08 1.11 0.15
C GLY A 147 -11.50 -0.09 1.01
N LEU A 148 -10.96 -1.30 0.76
CA LEU A 148 -11.38 -2.51 1.46
C LEU A 148 -11.05 -2.51 2.96
N HIS A 149 -9.98 -1.83 3.39
CA HIS A 149 -9.67 -1.67 4.81
C HIS A 149 -10.74 -0.88 5.55
N GLN A 150 -11.19 0.25 4.98
CA GLN A 150 -12.27 1.06 5.54
C GLN A 150 -13.59 0.29 5.51
N MET A 151 -13.86 -0.44 4.44
CA MET A 151 -15.05 -1.29 4.33
C MET A 151 -15.07 -2.41 5.37
N ALA A 152 -13.91 -2.94 5.76
CA ALA A 152 -13.77 -3.92 6.85
C ALA A 152 -13.98 -3.31 8.24
N GLY A 153 -13.91 -1.98 8.38
CA GLY A 153 -14.11 -1.25 9.61
C GLY A 153 -12.86 -0.63 10.23
N SER A 154 -11.69 -0.74 9.59
CA SER A 154 -10.48 -0.02 10.01
C SER A 154 -10.72 1.49 9.98
N LYS A 155 -10.25 2.20 11.01
CA LYS A 155 -10.47 3.65 11.19
C LYS A 155 -9.26 4.47 10.76
N GLU A 156 -8.08 4.04 11.21
CA GLU A 156 -6.83 4.73 10.89
C GLU A 156 -6.18 4.07 9.67
N VAL A 157 -6.64 4.47 8.48
CA VAL A 157 -6.14 3.95 7.19
C VAL A 157 -5.46 5.08 6.42
N LEU A 158 -4.17 4.90 6.14
CA LEU A 158 -3.34 5.85 5.39
C LEU A 158 -3.15 5.33 3.96
N GLU A 159 -3.94 5.89 3.05
CA GLU A 159 -3.93 5.53 1.62
C GLU A 159 -2.82 6.30 0.89
N LEU A 160 -1.63 5.70 0.77
CA LEU A 160 -0.46 6.36 0.16
C LEU A 160 -0.69 6.75 -1.30
N HIS A 161 -1.49 5.98 -2.03
CA HIS A 161 -1.77 6.20 -3.44
C HIS A 161 -3.20 6.72 -3.69
N GLY A 162 -3.86 7.22 -2.65
CA GLY A 162 -5.21 7.76 -2.76
C GLY A 162 -6.30 6.70 -2.83
N SER A 163 -7.46 7.02 -3.44
CA SER A 163 -8.63 6.14 -3.45
C SER A 163 -9.50 6.32 -4.68
N ILE A 164 -10.04 5.21 -5.20
CA ILE A 164 -11.05 5.23 -6.27
C ILE A 164 -12.38 5.87 -5.84
N HIS A 165 -12.63 5.92 -4.52
CA HIS A 165 -13.88 6.44 -3.96
C HIS A 165 -13.94 7.98 -3.89
N ARG A 166 -12.83 8.67 -4.12
CA ARG A 166 -12.76 10.12 -4.16
C ARG A 166 -12.33 10.58 -5.54
N ASN A 167 -13.09 11.48 -6.12
CA ASN A 167 -12.80 12.02 -7.44
C ASN A 167 -13.11 13.51 -7.42
N TYR A 168 -12.28 14.32 -8.07
CA TYR A 168 -12.41 15.77 -8.02
C TYR A 168 -12.32 16.38 -9.41
N CYS A 169 -13.15 17.40 -9.64
CA CYS A 169 -12.99 18.22 -10.84
C CYS A 169 -11.68 19.00 -10.79
N GLU A 170 -10.84 18.86 -11.79
CA GLU A 170 -9.56 19.59 -11.88
C GLU A 170 -9.71 21.12 -11.98
N LYS A 171 -10.91 21.61 -12.42
CA LYS A 171 -11.15 23.04 -12.60
C LYS A 171 -11.79 23.72 -11.38
N CYS A 172 -12.80 23.10 -10.77
CA CYS A 172 -13.58 23.72 -9.68
C CYS A 172 -13.50 22.95 -8.36
N HIS A 173 -12.76 21.85 -8.32
CA HIS A 173 -12.53 20.99 -7.16
C HIS A 173 -13.78 20.37 -6.55
N ARG A 174 -14.93 20.36 -7.27
CA ARG A 174 -16.12 19.67 -6.82
C ARG A 174 -15.84 18.18 -6.67
N PHE A 175 -16.27 17.62 -5.57
CA PHE A 175 -16.19 16.18 -5.28
C PHE A 175 -17.22 15.40 -6.10
N TYR A 176 -16.84 14.19 -6.50
CA TYR A 176 -17.66 13.17 -7.13
C TYR A 176 -17.33 11.81 -6.53
N ASP A 177 -18.34 10.98 -6.32
CA ASP A 177 -18.17 9.61 -5.86
C ASP A 177 -17.71 8.67 -6.99
N LEU A 178 -17.47 7.41 -6.63
CA LEU A 178 -17.05 6.38 -7.59
C LEU A 178 -18.14 6.13 -8.64
N ASP A 179 -19.40 6.11 -8.24
CA ASP A 179 -20.54 5.84 -9.12
C ASP A 179 -20.60 6.83 -10.28
N TYR A 180 -20.34 8.10 -10.03
CA TYR A 180 -20.28 9.11 -11.09
C TYR A 180 -19.21 8.76 -12.14
N VAL A 181 -18.04 8.33 -11.73
CA VAL A 181 -16.94 7.99 -12.66
C VAL A 181 -17.23 6.72 -13.42
N VAL A 182 -17.78 5.70 -12.76
CA VAL A 182 -18.10 4.40 -13.38
C VAL A 182 -19.17 4.56 -14.47
N HIS A 183 -20.22 5.35 -14.20
CA HIS A 183 -21.35 5.52 -15.12
C HIS A 183 -21.16 6.64 -16.16
N ALA A 184 -20.09 7.44 -16.05
CA ALA A 184 -19.79 8.45 -17.07
C ALA A 184 -19.47 7.79 -18.43
N ASP A 185 -20.02 8.31 -19.49
CA ASP A 185 -19.64 7.92 -20.85
C ASP A 185 -18.27 8.53 -21.20
N GLY A 186 -17.29 7.69 -21.56
CA GLY A 186 -15.92 8.10 -21.84
C GLY A 186 -15.25 8.81 -20.65
N VAL A 187 -14.75 10.03 -20.89
CA VAL A 187 -14.05 10.86 -19.89
C VAL A 187 -15.03 11.54 -18.96
N PRO A 188 -15.03 11.29 -17.64
CA PRO A 188 -15.91 11.96 -16.69
C PRO A 188 -15.70 13.47 -16.66
N ARG A 189 -16.78 14.26 -16.84
CA ARG A 189 -16.70 15.73 -16.89
C ARG A 189 -17.66 16.38 -15.90
N CYS A 190 -17.16 17.38 -15.21
CA CYS A 190 -17.95 18.25 -14.34
C CYS A 190 -18.84 19.20 -15.18
N GLU A 191 -19.94 19.66 -14.60
CA GLU A 191 -20.80 20.72 -15.18
C GLU A 191 -20.03 21.98 -15.59
N CYS A 192 -18.91 22.30 -14.92
CA CYS A 192 -18.04 23.43 -15.28
C CYS A 192 -17.13 23.15 -16.50
N GLY A 193 -17.25 21.96 -17.12
CA GLY A 193 -16.46 21.51 -18.26
C GLY A 193 -15.08 20.94 -17.91
N GLY A 194 -14.68 20.91 -16.62
CA GLY A 194 -13.42 20.30 -16.18
C GLY A 194 -13.51 18.77 -16.17
N ILE A 195 -12.38 18.09 -16.33
CA ILE A 195 -12.28 16.63 -16.15
C ILE A 195 -12.43 16.31 -14.67
N VAL A 196 -13.13 15.24 -14.35
CA VAL A 196 -13.20 14.68 -12.99
C VAL A 196 -12.09 13.62 -12.86
N LYS A 197 -10.98 14.02 -12.25
CA LYS A 197 -9.82 13.13 -12.02
C LYS A 197 -10.04 12.33 -10.75
N PRO A 198 -9.76 10.99 -10.77
CA PRO A 198 -9.66 10.20 -9.54
C PRO A 198 -8.59 10.75 -8.59
N ASP A 199 -8.87 10.73 -7.29
CA ASP A 199 -7.88 10.98 -6.24
C ASP A 199 -6.95 9.78 -6.07
N VAL A 200 -6.36 9.36 -7.17
CA VAL A 200 -5.38 8.28 -7.27
C VAL A 200 -4.07 8.88 -7.74
N VAL A 201 -2.99 8.56 -7.02
CA VAL A 201 -1.65 9.00 -7.38
C VAL A 201 -1.16 8.19 -8.58
N LEU A 202 -1.01 8.86 -9.70
CA LEU A 202 -0.47 8.27 -10.92
C LEU A 202 1.06 8.25 -10.87
N TYR A 203 1.70 7.41 -11.70
CA TYR A 203 3.14 7.56 -11.93
C TYR A 203 3.44 9.01 -12.34
N GLU A 204 4.60 9.53 -11.96
CA GLU A 204 5.03 10.94 -12.13
C GLU A 204 4.37 11.93 -11.14
N GLU A 205 3.35 11.52 -10.38
CA GLU A 205 2.74 12.37 -9.35
C GLU A 205 3.40 12.16 -7.97
N ALA A 206 3.40 13.22 -7.17
CA ALA A 206 3.86 13.14 -5.79
C ALA A 206 2.77 12.56 -4.87
N LEU A 207 3.17 11.80 -3.86
CA LEU A 207 2.28 11.38 -2.79
C LEU A 207 1.86 12.59 -1.94
N ASN A 208 0.70 12.48 -1.29
CA ASN A 208 0.24 13.49 -0.35
C ASN A 208 1.20 13.62 0.85
N GLN A 209 1.73 14.81 1.09
CA GLN A 209 2.74 15.05 2.11
C GLN A 209 2.22 14.75 3.51
N GLN A 210 0.98 15.13 3.85
CA GLN A 210 0.40 14.86 5.17
C GLN A 210 0.25 13.36 5.42
N THR A 211 -0.14 12.60 4.39
CA THR A 211 -0.23 11.13 4.47
C THR A 211 1.14 10.50 4.69
N ILE A 212 2.18 11.01 4.00
CA ILE A 212 3.57 10.56 4.21
C ILE A 212 4.02 10.83 5.65
N GLU A 213 3.88 12.06 6.12
CA GLU A 213 4.30 12.47 7.48
C GLU A 213 3.62 11.62 8.54
N LYS A 214 2.31 11.39 8.41
CA LYS A 214 1.55 10.56 9.32
C LYS A 214 1.99 9.08 9.26
N ALA A 215 2.24 8.55 8.07
CA ALA A 215 2.74 7.18 7.89
C ALA A 215 4.13 7.00 8.53
N LEU A 216 5.05 7.93 8.29
CA LEU A 216 6.38 7.91 8.91
C LEU A 216 6.31 8.04 10.44
N TYR A 217 5.40 8.86 10.95
CA TYR A 217 5.17 8.95 12.39
C TYR A 217 4.78 7.59 12.96
N TYR A 218 3.74 6.92 12.41
CA TYR A 218 3.32 5.61 12.92
C TYR A 218 4.42 4.56 12.79
N ILE A 219 5.12 4.49 11.65
CA ILE A 219 6.22 3.54 11.45
C ILE A 219 7.32 3.76 12.47
N SER A 220 7.70 5.01 12.75
CA SER A 220 8.77 5.33 13.69
C SER A 220 8.42 5.05 15.15
N GLN A 221 7.13 5.05 15.50
CA GLN A 221 6.63 4.78 16.85
C GLN A 221 6.22 3.32 17.05
N ALA A 222 6.14 2.54 15.97
CA ALA A 222 5.72 1.13 16.03
C ALA A 222 6.72 0.28 16.83
N GLU A 223 6.21 -0.60 17.68
CA GLU A 223 6.97 -1.70 18.29
C GLU A 223 7.03 -2.91 17.35
N VAL A 224 5.96 -3.12 16.58
CA VAL A 224 5.81 -4.18 15.60
C VAL A 224 5.41 -3.57 14.26
N LEU A 225 6.17 -3.85 13.21
CA LEU A 225 5.80 -3.51 11.83
C LEU A 225 5.53 -4.79 11.06
N ILE A 226 4.29 -4.94 10.61
CA ILE A 226 3.87 -6.06 9.76
C ILE A 226 3.81 -5.58 8.32
N ILE A 227 4.63 -6.16 7.46
CA ILE A 227 4.63 -5.92 6.03
C ILE A 227 3.90 -7.07 5.35
N GLY A 228 2.85 -6.79 4.58
CA GLY A 228 2.04 -7.82 3.94
C GLY A 228 1.61 -7.53 2.51
N GLY A 229 1.61 -8.56 1.65
CA GLY A 229 1.07 -8.46 0.30
C GLY A 229 1.68 -7.38 -0.58
N THR A 230 2.98 -7.12 -0.45
CA THR A 230 3.68 -6.09 -1.24
C THR A 230 5.04 -6.58 -1.72
N SER A 231 5.41 -6.21 -2.94
CA SER A 231 6.73 -6.51 -3.50
C SER A 231 7.84 -5.59 -2.98
N LEU A 232 7.48 -4.46 -2.31
CA LEU A 232 8.40 -3.44 -1.79
C LEU A 232 9.37 -2.86 -2.84
N VAL A 233 8.91 -2.70 -4.08
CA VAL A 233 9.72 -2.14 -5.18
C VAL A 233 9.21 -0.78 -5.66
N VAL A 234 8.03 -0.33 -5.20
CA VAL A 234 7.45 0.96 -5.58
C VAL A 234 7.90 2.04 -4.61
N TYR A 235 8.74 2.94 -5.09
CA TYR A 235 9.18 4.12 -4.35
C TYR A 235 8.24 5.31 -4.63
N PRO A 236 8.00 6.17 -3.64
CA PRO A 236 8.70 6.29 -2.34
C PRO A 236 8.17 5.38 -1.23
N ALA A 237 7.01 4.72 -1.40
CA ALA A 237 6.35 3.93 -0.35
C ALA A 237 7.29 2.85 0.26
N ALA A 238 8.02 2.10 -0.56
CA ALA A 238 8.95 1.07 -0.09
C ALA A 238 10.07 1.60 0.81
N GLY A 239 10.50 2.86 0.65
CA GLY A 239 11.52 3.51 1.47
C GLY A 239 11.05 3.93 2.87
N MET A 240 9.73 4.01 3.10
CA MET A 240 9.20 4.37 4.42
C MET A 240 9.54 3.37 5.51
N ILE A 241 9.69 2.10 5.14
CA ILE A 241 10.05 1.01 6.06
C ILE A 241 11.41 1.24 6.72
N ASP A 242 12.32 1.96 6.08
CA ASP A 242 13.63 2.30 6.62
C ASP A 242 13.58 3.18 7.88
N TYR A 243 12.43 3.75 8.19
CA TYR A 243 12.19 4.55 9.41
C TYR A 243 11.72 3.71 10.60
N PHE A 244 11.44 2.43 10.42
CA PHE A 244 11.10 1.54 11.52
C PHE A 244 12.28 1.39 12.48
N ARG A 245 12.00 1.48 13.78
CA ARG A 245 12.99 1.36 14.88
C ARG A 245 12.48 0.48 16.01
N GLY A 246 11.38 -0.24 15.77
CA GLY A 246 10.76 -1.10 16.77
C GLY A 246 11.48 -2.42 16.97
N LYS A 247 10.80 -3.33 17.66
CA LYS A 247 11.36 -4.60 18.13
C LYS A 247 11.22 -5.73 17.11
N HIS A 248 10.10 -5.75 16.38
CA HIS A 248 9.74 -6.89 15.52
C HIS A 248 9.33 -6.42 14.13
N LEU A 249 10.13 -6.78 13.14
CA LEU A 249 9.81 -6.65 11.73
C LEU A 249 9.26 -7.97 11.23
N VAL A 250 8.00 -7.98 10.80
CA VAL A 250 7.31 -9.16 10.28
C VAL A 250 7.06 -8.99 8.79
N VAL A 251 7.38 -10.01 7.99
CA VAL A 251 7.06 -10.03 6.55
C VAL A 251 6.16 -11.22 6.25
N ILE A 252 4.98 -10.94 5.68
CA ILE A 252 4.00 -11.95 5.24
C ILE A 252 3.75 -11.71 3.76
N ASN A 253 4.35 -12.51 2.89
CA ASN A 253 4.21 -12.34 1.45
C ASN A 253 4.40 -13.66 0.71
N LYS A 254 3.67 -13.87 -0.40
CA LYS A 254 3.80 -15.09 -1.21
C LYS A 254 5.14 -15.15 -1.94
N ALA A 255 5.59 -14.03 -2.48
CA ALA A 255 6.85 -13.92 -3.20
C ALA A 255 7.94 -13.29 -2.32
N PRO A 256 9.22 -13.57 -2.57
CA PRO A 256 10.33 -12.94 -1.87
C PRO A 256 10.30 -11.40 -2.00
N THR A 257 10.79 -10.72 -0.98
CA THR A 257 10.91 -9.26 -0.94
C THR A 257 12.35 -8.83 -0.60
N PRO A 258 12.75 -7.60 -0.94
CA PRO A 258 14.06 -7.06 -0.55
C PRO A 258 14.28 -6.95 0.97
N ARG A 259 13.25 -7.19 1.78
CA ARG A 259 13.30 -7.05 3.24
C ARG A 259 13.28 -8.40 3.99
N ASP A 260 13.16 -9.51 3.29
CA ASP A 260 13.09 -10.84 3.90
C ASP A 260 14.28 -11.14 4.81
N GLU A 261 15.49 -10.71 4.42
CA GLU A 261 16.69 -10.91 5.23
C GLU A 261 16.71 -10.09 6.53
N ASN A 262 15.88 -9.06 6.63
CA ASN A 262 15.79 -8.18 7.79
C ASN A 262 14.60 -8.54 8.70
N ALA A 263 13.71 -9.44 8.27
CA ALA A 263 12.54 -9.82 9.02
C ALA A 263 12.91 -10.66 10.25
N ASP A 264 12.31 -10.35 11.39
CA ASP A 264 12.37 -11.21 12.59
C ASP A 264 11.46 -12.43 12.41
N ILE A 265 10.32 -12.25 11.71
CA ILE A 265 9.43 -13.34 11.32
C ILE A 265 9.14 -13.21 9.82
N LEU A 266 9.51 -14.23 9.06
CA LEU A 266 9.20 -14.35 7.63
C LEU A 266 8.20 -15.48 7.40
N ILE A 267 7.02 -15.15 6.85
CA ILE A 267 5.98 -16.11 6.49
C ILE A 267 5.69 -16.01 5.01
N GLN A 268 5.99 -17.07 4.27
CA GLN A 268 5.73 -17.16 2.82
C GLN A 268 4.37 -17.81 2.55
N ASP A 269 3.29 -17.04 2.73
CA ASP A 269 1.90 -17.49 2.48
C ASP A 269 1.01 -16.28 2.15
N SER A 270 -0.28 -16.55 1.85
CA SER A 270 -1.27 -15.49 1.69
C SER A 270 -1.58 -14.81 3.01
N ILE A 271 -1.70 -13.48 2.94
CA ILE A 271 -1.88 -12.63 4.12
C ILE A 271 -3.20 -12.92 4.85
N GLY A 272 -4.28 -13.17 4.12
CA GLY A 272 -5.58 -13.50 4.72
C GLY A 272 -5.57 -14.83 5.46
N LYS A 273 -4.92 -15.85 4.87
CA LYS A 273 -4.75 -17.16 5.50
C LYS A 273 -3.93 -17.07 6.79
N VAL A 274 -2.89 -16.23 6.82
CA VAL A 274 -2.04 -16.06 8.02
C VAL A 274 -2.80 -15.28 9.09
N LEU A 275 -3.35 -14.10 8.75
CA LEU A 275 -4.02 -13.25 9.72
C LEU A 275 -5.31 -13.87 10.29
N SER A 276 -6.00 -14.73 9.54
CA SER A 276 -7.18 -15.44 10.06
C SER A 276 -6.88 -16.42 11.21
N GLN A 277 -5.60 -16.71 11.47
CA GLN A 277 -5.15 -17.61 12.55
C GLN A 277 -4.64 -16.84 13.78
N ILE A 278 -4.59 -15.52 13.70
CA ILE A 278 -4.16 -14.62 14.77
C ILE A 278 -5.35 -14.14 15.59
#